data_05aeffa696f42ef4029bfa7005c706c1
#
_entry.id   05aeffa696f42ef4029bfa7005c706c1
#
_cell.length_a   1.000
_cell.length_b   1.000
_cell.length_c   1.000
_cell.angle_alpha   90.00
_cell.angle_beta   90.00
_cell.angle_gamma   90.00
#
_symmetry.space_group_name_H-M   'P 1'
#
loop_
_entity.id
_entity.type
_entity.pdbx_description
1 polymer ?
#
loop_
_entity_poly.entity_id
_entity_poly.type
_entity_poly.pdbx_seq_one_letter_code
_entity_poly.pdbx_strand_id
1 'polypeptide(L)'
;QAEAAYDIVSRIKAADLDLLFVDMVTYATSATWGILARDLSMPIVLVSLQPLKAMDYARGSTYMQLCNDDFCSVPEFTGVAVRLGRPVPHVILGHLYDDPAADAELAEWCQIAKVLHDLRRARIGLLGHVLEAMLDMHVDPTALTRAFGCHTVLCEPDDIMRQFHAVETEAVAAKKAAIASFFDTPDPVSDPLTTRLTDADLSLAARTAVALDRFIDEKRLDGLAYYYEGQPESDVQRVMTNLIVGNSLLCAAGFPMCGEYDLKTCIAMMIMDRLEIGGSFAEFHPVDFERDSVLVGHDGPHHINIAAGRPVLRSLSKYHGKPGRGASIEFQLKEGPMTMLGMGIRADGQPKFIVAEGQSMRWPIPATGNTNTHGRFKPDVRSFLRAWVAEGPTHHFALGIGHHADTL
;
A
#
# COMPACT_ATOMS: atom_id res chain seq x y z
N GLN A 1 -1.13 -30.37 -31.45
CA GLN A 1 -1.48 -29.08 -30.81
C GLN A 1 -1.42 -29.21 -29.26
N ALA A 2 -2.07 -30.20 -28.64
CA ALA A 2 -2.02 -30.37 -27.18
C ALA A 2 -0.61 -30.68 -26.65
N GLU A 3 0.20 -31.45 -27.37
CA GLU A 3 1.59 -31.73 -27.00
C GLU A 3 2.44 -30.46 -26.92
N ALA A 4 2.27 -29.53 -27.88
CA ALA A 4 2.96 -28.25 -27.84
C ALA A 4 2.56 -27.40 -26.62
N ALA A 5 1.32 -27.52 -26.11
CA ALA A 5 0.89 -26.82 -24.91
C ALA A 5 1.66 -27.25 -23.66
N TYR A 6 2.00 -28.51 -23.51
CA TYR A 6 2.80 -28.98 -22.37
C TYR A 6 4.22 -28.42 -22.39
N ASP A 7 4.83 -28.30 -23.56
CA ASP A 7 6.15 -27.68 -23.70
C ASP A 7 6.08 -26.17 -23.36
N ILE A 8 5.04 -25.48 -23.81
CA ILE A 8 4.80 -24.07 -23.48
C ILE A 8 4.63 -23.88 -21.97
N VAL A 9 3.79 -24.71 -21.32
CA VAL A 9 3.60 -24.66 -19.85
C VAL A 9 4.93 -24.89 -19.12
N SER A 10 5.73 -25.84 -19.56
CA SER A 10 7.03 -26.12 -18.94
C SER A 10 7.97 -24.93 -19.05
N ARG A 11 8.00 -24.26 -20.20
CA ARG A 11 8.82 -23.05 -20.40
C ARG A 11 8.33 -21.87 -19.57
N ILE A 12 7.01 -21.65 -19.49
CA ILE A 12 6.41 -20.58 -18.68
C ILE A 12 6.72 -20.83 -17.19
N LYS A 13 6.56 -22.03 -16.69
CA LYS A 13 6.90 -22.37 -15.29
C LYS A 13 8.39 -22.15 -14.98
N ALA A 14 9.28 -22.46 -15.93
CA ALA A 14 10.71 -22.23 -15.76
C ALA A 14 11.09 -20.73 -15.77
N ALA A 15 10.27 -19.87 -16.35
CA ALA A 15 10.50 -18.43 -16.41
C ALA A 15 10.11 -17.67 -15.12
N ASP A 16 9.44 -18.33 -14.16
CA ASP A 16 8.99 -17.76 -12.88
C ASP A 16 8.29 -16.39 -13.03
N LEU A 17 7.21 -16.38 -13.81
CA LEU A 17 6.46 -15.17 -14.13
C LEU A 17 5.47 -14.81 -13.02
N ASP A 18 5.29 -13.51 -12.78
CA ASP A 18 4.28 -12.96 -11.87
C ASP A 18 2.93 -12.69 -12.58
N LEU A 19 2.95 -12.55 -13.90
CA LEU A 19 1.79 -12.31 -14.77
C LEU A 19 2.05 -12.88 -16.16
N LEU A 20 0.99 -13.35 -16.83
CA LEU A 20 1.03 -13.78 -18.22
C LEU A 20 -0.02 -13.03 -19.06
N PHE A 21 0.43 -12.29 -20.07
CA PHE A 21 -0.45 -11.82 -21.13
C PHE A 21 -0.60 -12.89 -22.21
N VAL A 22 -1.84 -13.15 -22.60
CA VAL A 22 -2.18 -14.04 -23.73
C VAL A 22 -2.85 -13.23 -24.83
N ASP A 23 -2.08 -12.97 -25.87
CA ASP A 23 -2.53 -12.17 -27.01
C ASP A 23 -3.37 -13.02 -27.97
N MET A 24 -4.58 -12.52 -28.28
CA MET A 24 -5.59 -13.14 -29.12
C MET A 24 -5.45 -12.63 -30.55
N VAL A 25 -4.41 -13.04 -31.27
CA VAL A 25 -4.05 -12.51 -32.61
C VAL A 25 -5.05 -12.88 -33.72
N THR A 26 -5.90 -13.88 -33.47
CA THR A 26 -6.95 -14.36 -34.40
C THR A 26 -7.79 -15.40 -33.70
N TYR A 27 -8.81 -15.94 -34.35
CA TYR A 27 -9.58 -17.06 -33.81
C TYR A 27 -8.67 -18.23 -33.44
N ALA A 28 -8.75 -18.66 -32.18
CA ALA A 28 -8.04 -19.82 -31.65
C ALA A 28 -8.98 -20.73 -30.85
N THR A 29 -8.76 -22.02 -30.93
CA THR A 29 -9.57 -23.00 -30.19
C THR A 29 -9.04 -23.13 -28.74
N SER A 30 -9.92 -23.44 -27.81
CA SER A 30 -9.61 -23.49 -26.38
C SER A 30 -8.86 -24.77 -25.94
N ALA A 31 -8.57 -25.71 -26.81
CA ALA A 31 -7.91 -26.96 -26.42
C ALA A 31 -6.51 -26.73 -25.82
N THR A 32 -5.70 -25.87 -26.45
CA THR A 32 -4.38 -25.47 -25.92
C THR A 32 -4.53 -24.59 -24.69
N TRP A 33 -5.44 -23.63 -24.74
CA TRP A 33 -5.77 -22.74 -23.64
C TRP A 33 -6.15 -23.52 -22.37
N GLY A 34 -7.01 -24.54 -22.49
CA GLY A 34 -7.45 -25.36 -21.35
C GLY A 34 -6.29 -25.98 -20.57
N ILE A 35 -5.20 -26.37 -21.27
CA ILE A 35 -3.99 -26.89 -20.63
C ILE A 35 -3.25 -25.77 -19.87
N LEU A 36 -3.08 -24.60 -20.50
CA LEU A 36 -2.45 -23.44 -19.86
C LEU A 36 -3.25 -23.00 -18.62
N ALA A 37 -4.55 -22.80 -18.77
CA ALA A 37 -5.43 -22.37 -17.70
C ALA A 37 -5.46 -23.36 -16.51
N ARG A 38 -5.38 -24.67 -16.78
CA ARG A 38 -5.32 -25.71 -15.75
C ARG A 38 -4.01 -25.71 -14.99
N ASP A 39 -2.88 -25.59 -15.69
CA ASP A 39 -1.55 -25.94 -15.17
C ASP A 39 -0.72 -24.73 -14.72
N LEU A 40 -1.13 -23.50 -15.06
CA LEU A 40 -0.47 -22.25 -14.65
C LEU A 40 -1.20 -21.65 -13.44
N SER A 41 -0.44 -21.18 -12.46
CA SER A 41 -0.97 -20.63 -11.21
C SER A 41 -0.96 -19.09 -11.14
N MET A 42 -0.11 -18.41 -11.94
CA MET A 42 -0.05 -16.96 -11.96
C MET A 42 -1.33 -16.37 -12.59
N PRO A 43 -1.63 -15.09 -12.33
CA PRO A 43 -2.66 -14.35 -13.05
C PRO A 43 -2.43 -14.37 -14.56
N ILE A 44 -3.51 -14.50 -15.31
CA ILE A 44 -3.49 -14.48 -16.78
C ILE A 44 -4.46 -13.38 -17.25
N VAL A 45 -3.99 -12.52 -18.13
CA VAL A 45 -4.75 -11.46 -18.78
C VAL A 45 -4.84 -11.78 -20.27
N LEU A 46 -6.05 -11.82 -20.80
CA LEU A 46 -6.27 -11.96 -22.25
C LEU A 46 -6.17 -10.58 -22.89
N VAL A 47 -5.47 -10.49 -23.99
CA VAL A 47 -5.31 -9.25 -24.76
C VAL A 47 -5.95 -9.45 -26.12
N SER A 48 -6.96 -8.64 -26.47
CA SER A 48 -7.69 -8.71 -27.74
C SER A 48 -7.66 -7.33 -28.40
N LEU A 49 -6.64 -7.11 -29.22
CA LEU A 49 -6.35 -5.84 -29.89
C LEU A 49 -6.48 -6.03 -31.40
N GLN A 50 -7.68 -5.83 -31.94
CA GLN A 50 -7.91 -5.98 -33.39
C GLN A 50 -7.12 -4.94 -34.21
N PRO A 51 -6.62 -5.29 -35.41
CA PRO A 51 -5.82 -4.39 -36.25
C PRO A 51 -6.52 -3.10 -36.66
N LEU A 52 -7.81 -3.14 -36.91
CA LEU A 52 -8.61 -1.99 -37.36
C LEU A 52 -9.50 -1.47 -36.24
N LYS A 53 -9.59 -0.17 -36.08
CA LYS A 53 -10.55 0.46 -35.15
C LYS A 53 -12.01 0.15 -35.57
N ALA A 54 -12.29 0.04 -36.85
CA ALA A 54 -13.55 -0.40 -37.40
C ALA A 54 -13.32 -0.97 -38.79
N MET A 55 -14.13 -1.95 -39.16
CA MET A 55 -14.14 -2.46 -40.55
C MET A 55 -14.80 -1.44 -41.50
N ASP A 56 -14.33 -1.40 -42.75
CA ASP A 56 -15.10 -0.78 -43.85
C ASP A 56 -16.23 -1.72 -44.24
N TYR A 57 -17.39 -1.56 -43.63
CA TYR A 57 -18.55 -2.42 -43.86
C TYR A 57 -19.12 -2.32 -45.28
N ALA A 58 -18.79 -1.27 -46.05
CA ALA A 58 -19.21 -1.14 -47.44
C ALA A 58 -18.32 -1.95 -48.38
N ARG A 59 -17.07 -2.19 -48.00
CA ARG A 59 -16.07 -2.91 -48.83
C ARG A 59 -15.52 -4.15 -48.14
N GLY A 60 -16.15 -4.54 -47.04
CA GLY A 60 -15.70 -5.66 -46.21
C GLY A 60 -15.65 -6.97 -46.97
N SER A 61 -14.73 -7.83 -46.59
CA SER A 61 -14.61 -9.20 -47.07
C SER A 61 -14.47 -10.15 -45.91
N THR A 62 -14.73 -11.44 -46.15
CA THR A 62 -14.49 -12.49 -45.13
C THR A 62 -13.04 -12.46 -44.63
N TYR A 63 -12.10 -12.18 -45.52
CA TYR A 63 -10.69 -12.05 -45.13
C TYR A 63 -10.47 -10.88 -44.16
N MET A 64 -11.04 -9.70 -44.45
CA MET A 64 -10.96 -8.54 -43.54
C MET A 64 -11.63 -8.84 -42.19
N GLN A 65 -12.77 -9.53 -42.17
CA GLN A 65 -13.41 -9.98 -40.95
C GLN A 65 -12.49 -10.89 -40.14
N LEU A 66 -11.91 -11.93 -40.74
CA LEU A 66 -11.03 -12.87 -40.08
C LEU A 66 -9.75 -12.22 -39.53
N CYS A 67 -9.25 -11.16 -40.18
CA CYS A 67 -8.11 -10.38 -39.69
C CYS A 67 -8.43 -9.50 -38.48
N ASN A 68 -9.71 -9.31 -38.14
CA ASN A 68 -10.17 -8.53 -36.99
C ASN A 68 -11.05 -9.37 -36.05
N ASP A 69 -10.84 -10.68 -36.02
CA ASP A 69 -11.68 -11.64 -35.30
C ASP A 69 -11.03 -12.11 -33.97
N ASP A 70 -10.20 -11.26 -33.38
CA ASP A 70 -9.43 -11.57 -32.16
C ASP A 70 -10.35 -11.86 -30.97
N PHE A 71 -11.46 -11.12 -30.87
CA PHE A 71 -12.41 -11.27 -29.76
C PHE A 71 -13.23 -12.56 -29.83
N CYS A 72 -13.39 -13.16 -31.03
CA CYS A 72 -14.25 -14.33 -31.25
C CYS A 72 -13.92 -15.51 -30.31
N SER A 73 -12.64 -15.70 -29.95
CA SER A 73 -12.20 -16.78 -29.06
C SER A 73 -12.28 -16.42 -27.57
N VAL A 74 -12.40 -15.15 -27.22
CA VAL A 74 -12.38 -14.69 -25.82
C VAL A 74 -13.49 -15.32 -24.99
N PRO A 75 -14.77 -15.36 -25.41
CA PRO A 75 -15.85 -16.03 -24.69
C PRO A 75 -15.59 -17.53 -24.50
N GLU A 76 -14.97 -18.20 -25.48
CA GLU A 76 -14.61 -19.61 -25.37
C GLU A 76 -13.52 -19.81 -24.29
N PHE A 77 -12.49 -18.96 -24.25
CA PHE A 77 -11.39 -19.03 -23.27
C PHE A 77 -11.87 -18.75 -21.86
N THR A 78 -12.66 -17.70 -21.67
CA THR A 78 -13.21 -17.35 -20.35
C THR A 78 -14.16 -18.44 -19.84
N GLY A 79 -15.01 -19.00 -20.70
CA GLY A 79 -15.89 -20.10 -20.39
C GLY A 79 -15.14 -21.37 -19.96
N VAL A 80 -14.03 -21.69 -20.60
CA VAL A 80 -13.17 -22.82 -20.21
C VAL A 80 -12.51 -22.55 -18.84
N ALA A 81 -12.01 -21.34 -18.58
CA ALA A 81 -11.44 -21.00 -17.29
C ALA A 81 -12.45 -21.23 -16.14
N VAL A 82 -13.69 -20.76 -16.29
CA VAL A 82 -14.77 -20.99 -15.32
C VAL A 82 -15.01 -22.49 -15.08
N ARG A 83 -15.09 -23.29 -16.15
CA ARG A 83 -15.32 -24.75 -16.04
C ARG A 83 -14.17 -25.49 -15.38
N LEU A 84 -12.96 -24.94 -15.42
CA LEU A 84 -11.78 -25.46 -14.73
C LEU A 84 -11.64 -24.96 -13.29
N GLY A 85 -12.61 -24.17 -12.78
CA GLY A 85 -12.57 -23.58 -11.46
C GLY A 85 -11.49 -22.48 -11.30
N ARG A 86 -11.08 -21.88 -12.41
CA ARG A 86 -10.13 -20.76 -12.42
C ARG A 86 -10.89 -19.43 -12.37
N PRO A 87 -10.29 -18.37 -11.82
CA PRO A 87 -10.81 -17.02 -11.98
C PRO A 87 -11.01 -16.70 -13.45
N VAL A 88 -12.04 -15.93 -13.78
CA VAL A 88 -12.21 -15.40 -15.12
C VAL A 88 -11.04 -14.47 -15.42
N PRO A 89 -10.27 -14.71 -16.49
CA PRO A 89 -9.20 -13.80 -16.87
C PRO A 89 -9.74 -12.41 -17.17
N HIS A 90 -9.02 -11.39 -16.76
CA HIS A 90 -9.27 -10.04 -17.22
C HIS A 90 -9.02 -9.97 -18.74
N VAL A 91 -9.75 -9.13 -19.45
CA VAL A 91 -9.67 -9.01 -20.91
C VAL A 91 -9.43 -7.56 -21.27
N ILE A 92 -8.25 -7.25 -21.80
CA ILE A 92 -7.94 -5.95 -22.37
C ILE A 92 -8.49 -5.93 -23.79
N LEU A 93 -9.39 -4.99 -24.06
CA LEU A 93 -10.05 -4.84 -25.35
C LEU A 93 -9.66 -3.54 -26.02
N GLY A 94 -9.34 -3.60 -27.33
CA GLY A 94 -9.00 -2.39 -28.05
C GLY A 94 -8.60 -2.64 -29.51
N HIS A 95 -7.87 -1.71 -30.05
CA HIS A 95 -7.24 -1.84 -31.36
C HIS A 95 -5.72 -1.66 -31.28
N LEU A 96 -5.01 -2.33 -32.19
CA LEU A 96 -3.57 -2.56 -32.10
C LEU A 96 -2.73 -1.26 -32.17
N TYR A 97 -3.21 -0.21 -32.83
CA TYR A 97 -2.47 1.02 -33.06
C TYR A 97 -3.23 2.24 -32.52
N ASP A 98 -2.52 3.10 -31.79
CA ASP A 98 -3.06 4.39 -31.29
C ASP A 98 -4.31 4.24 -30.41
N ASP A 99 -4.32 3.25 -29.49
CA ASP A 99 -5.37 3.05 -28.49
C ASP A 99 -4.85 3.38 -27.09
N PRO A 100 -4.95 4.64 -26.64
CA PRO A 100 -4.44 5.05 -25.34
C PRO A 100 -5.16 4.38 -24.15
N ALA A 101 -6.39 3.87 -24.34
CA ALA A 101 -7.12 3.17 -23.29
C ALA A 101 -6.52 1.77 -23.07
N ALA A 102 -6.29 1.02 -24.15
CA ALA A 102 -5.65 -0.29 -24.07
C ALA A 102 -4.19 -0.18 -23.58
N ASP A 103 -3.45 0.85 -24.02
CA ASP A 103 -2.09 1.10 -23.56
C ASP A 103 -2.04 1.39 -22.05
N ALA A 104 -2.98 2.20 -21.54
CA ALA A 104 -3.09 2.50 -20.13
C ALA A 104 -3.40 1.24 -19.29
N GLU A 105 -4.31 0.40 -19.76
CA GLU A 105 -4.71 -0.84 -19.09
C GLU A 105 -3.57 -1.88 -19.07
N LEU A 106 -2.81 -2.00 -20.17
CA LEU A 106 -1.59 -2.81 -20.21
C LEU A 106 -0.53 -2.32 -19.20
N ALA A 107 -0.32 -1.00 -19.13
CA ALA A 107 0.60 -0.40 -18.19
C ALA A 107 0.18 -0.64 -16.73
N GLU A 108 -1.11 -0.52 -16.43
CA GLU A 108 -1.68 -0.81 -15.10
C GLU A 108 -1.43 -2.27 -14.69
N TRP A 109 -1.69 -3.23 -15.57
CA TRP A 109 -1.41 -4.64 -15.30
C TRP A 109 0.08 -4.93 -15.10
N CYS A 110 0.96 -4.23 -15.83
CA CYS A 110 2.40 -4.31 -15.56
C CYS A 110 2.76 -3.79 -14.16
N GLN A 111 2.09 -2.72 -13.71
CA GLN A 111 2.29 -2.20 -12.36
C GLN A 111 1.76 -3.16 -11.28
N ILE A 112 0.59 -3.78 -11.51
CA ILE A 112 0.05 -4.84 -10.65
C ILE A 112 1.03 -6.03 -10.56
N ALA A 113 1.61 -6.45 -11.69
CA ALA A 113 2.60 -7.52 -11.71
C ALA A 113 3.83 -7.21 -10.84
N LYS A 114 4.29 -5.94 -10.85
CA LYS A 114 5.37 -5.47 -9.96
C LYS A 114 4.98 -5.59 -8.49
N VAL A 115 3.75 -5.20 -8.14
CA VAL A 115 3.24 -5.37 -6.77
C VAL A 115 3.23 -6.83 -6.34
N LEU A 116 2.73 -7.73 -7.19
CA LEU A 116 2.70 -9.17 -6.92
C LEU A 116 4.10 -9.74 -6.75
N HIS A 117 5.04 -9.32 -7.61
CA HIS A 117 6.46 -9.69 -7.52
C HIS A 117 7.08 -9.30 -6.18
N ASP A 118 6.93 -8.03 -5.81
CA ASP A 118 7.50 -7.47 -4.59
C ASP A 118 6.90 -8.14 -3.35
N LEU A 119 5.57 -8.28 -3.29
CA LEU A 119 4.88 -8.95 -2.18
C LEU A 119 5.36 -10.38 -1.98
N ARG A 120 5.47 -11.16 -3.06
CA ARG A 120 5.86 -12.58 -3.01
C ARG A 120 7.27 -12.77 -2.46
N ARG A 121 8.12 -11.74 -2.53
CA ARG A 121 9.52 -11.78 -2.07
C ARG A 121 9.75 -10.95 -0.82
N ALA A 122 8.75 -10.18 -0.39
CA ALA A 122 8.88 -9.25 0.72
C ALA A 122 9.24 -9.95 2.04
N ARG A 123 10.15 -9.34 2.75
CA ARG A 123 10.55 -9.68 4.11
C ARG A 123 10.04 -8.61 5.06
N ILE A 124 8.94 -8.89 5.75
CA ILE A 124 8.29 -7.91 6.63
C ILE A 124 8.69 -8.19 8.07
N GLY A 125 9.39 -7.23 8.68
CA GLY A 125 9.78 -7.29 10.08
C GLY A 125 8.57 -7.16 11.01
N LEU A 126 8.58 -7.94 12.08
CA LEU A 126 7.64 -7.83 13.19
C LEU A 126 8.46 -7.49 14.44
N LEU A 127 8.50 -6.19 14.80
CA LEU A 127 9.35 -5.69 15.89
C LEU A 127 8.53 -5.52 17.19
N GLY A 128 8.85 -6.33 18.18
CA GLY A 128 8.16 -6.35 19.47
C GLY A 128 6.98 -7.32 19.50
N HIS A 129 5.80 -6.84 19.85
CA HIS A 129 4.60 -7.66 19.98
C HIS A 129 3.32 -6.86 19.68
N VAL A 130 2.23 -7.56 19.41
CA VAL A 130 0.91 -6.95 19.27
C VAL A 130 0.41 -6.41 20.61
N LEU A 131 -0.35 -5.32 20.61
CA LEU A 131 -1.01 -4.80 21.79
C LEU A 131 -2.17 -5.73 22.19
N GLU A 132 -2.11 -6.31 23.39
CA GLU A 132 -3.09 -7.29 23.90
C GLU A 132 -4.53 -6.75 23.85
N ALA A 133 -4.73 -5.47 24.14
CA ALA A 133 -6.05 -4.85 24.21
C ALA A 133 -6.73 -4.67 22.84
N MET A 134 -6.00 -4.76 21.72
CA MET A 134 -6.51 -4.53 20.36
C MET A 134 -6.63 -5.87 19.60
N LEU A 135 -7.74 -6.58 19.82
CA LEU A 135 -7.95 -7.91 19.26
C LEU A 135 -8.01 -7.93 17.72
N ASP A 136 -8.44 -6.86 17.10
CA ASP A 136 -8.49 -6.73 15.65
C ASP A 136 -7.10 -6.67 14.98
N MET A 137 -6.05 -6.37 15.75
CA MET A 137 -4.66 -6.37 15.28
C MET A 137 -4.10 -7.78 15.16
N HIS A 138 -4.65 -8.73 15.89
CA HIS A 138 -4.17 -10.11 15.88
C HIS A 138 -4.43 -10.77 14.52
N VAL A 139 -3.42 -11.41 13.98
CA VAL A 139 -3.50 -12.17 12.74
C VAL A 139 -2.49 -13.31 12.77
N ASP A 140 -2.82 -14.41 12.12
CA ASP A 140 -1.86 -15.47 11.84
C ASP A 140 -0.93 -15.04 10.68
N PRO A 141 0.36 -14.81 10.92
CA PRO A 141 1.29 -14.44 9.86
C PRO A 141 1.35 -15.46 8.72
N THR A 142 1.15 -16.75 9.02
CA THR A 142 1.19 -17.81 8.00
C THR A 142 0.00 -17.74 7.03
N ALA A 143 -1.15 -17.22 7.49
CA ALA A 143 -2.30 -16.97 6.61
C ALA A 143 -1.99 -15.84 5.60
N LEU A 144 -1.27 -14.81 6.04
CA LEU A 144 -0.82 -13.72 5.15
C LEU A 144 0.29 -14.19 4.20
N THR A 145 1.25 -15.00 4.68
CA THR A 145 2.25 -15.65 3.81
C THR A 145 1.57 -16.48 2.72
N ARG A 146 0.54 -17.25 3.06
CA ARG A 146 -0.21 -18.05 2.06
C ARG A 146 -0.92 -17.15 1.04
N ALA A 147 -1.48 -16.02 1.47
CA ALA A 147 -2.25 -15.14 0.60
C ALA A 147 -1.36 -14.28 -0.31
N PHE A 148 -0.25 -13.76 0.20
CA PHE A 148 0.56 -12.75 -0.47
C PHE A 148 1.99 -13.22 -0.81
N GLY A 149 2.42 -14.35 -0.27
CA GLY A 149 3.78 -14.89 -0.47
C GLY A 149 4.85 -14.27 0.43
N CYS A 150 4.58 -13.14 1.09
CA CYS A 150 5.54 -12.45 1.93
C CYS A 150 6.03 -13.32 3.10
N HIS A 151 7.26 -13.08 3.53
CA HIS A 151 7.86 -13.75 4.68
C HIS A 151 7.95 -12.79 5.88
N THR A 152 7.48 -13.22 7.04
CA THR A 152 7.59 -12.45 8.28
C THR A 152 8.90 -12.76 9.01
N VAL A 153 9.58 -11.71 9.49
CA VAL A 153 10.85 -11.78 10.22
C VAL A 153 10.60 -11.28 11.64
N LEU A 154 10.68 -12.17 12.62
CA LEU A 154 10.56 -11.77 14.02
C LEU A 154 11.80 -10.98 14.47
N CYS A 155 11.57 -9.83 15.07
CA CYS A 155 12.61 -8.90 15.51
C CYS A 155 12.38 -8.54 16.98
N GLU A 156 13.45 -8.55 17.74
CA GLU A 156 13.41 -8.16 19.16
C GLU A 156 13.70 -6.66 19.32
N PRO A 157 13.11 -5.97 20.30
CA PRO A 157 13.47 -4.60 20.62
C PRO A 157 14.98 -4.40 20.85
N ASP A 158 15.68 -5.40 21.36
CA ASP A 158 17.13 -5.36 21.55
C ASP A 158 17.91 -5.22 20.22
N ASP A 159 17.36 -5.66 19.11
CA ASP A 159 17.99 -5.52 17.80
C ASP A 159 18.17 -4.04 17.42
N ILE A 160 17.09 -3.25 17.52
CA ILE A 160 17.15 -1.81 17.23
C ILE A 160 17.91 -1.05 18.35
N MET A 161 17.79 -1.47 19.61
CA MET A 161 18.51 -0.86 20.73
C MET A 161 20.02 -0.99 20.56
N ARG A 162 20.50 -2.13 20.12
CA ARG A 162 21.93 -2.34 19.80
C ARG A 162 22.40 -1.34 18.74
N GLN A 163 21.64 -1.13 17.67
CA GLN A 163 21.95 -0.13 16.66
C GLN A 163 21.90 1.29 17.25
N PHE A 164 20.89 1.61 18.06
CA PHE A 164 20.74 2.93 18.68
C PHE A 164 21.95 3.31 19.54
N HIS A 165 22.47 2.38 20.35
CA HIS A 165 23.65 2.61 21.18
C HIS A 165 24.95 2.74 20.35
N ALA A 166 24.99 2.13 19.17
CA ALA A 166 26.17 2.16 18.29
C ALA A 166 26.21 3.39 17.36
N VAL A 167 25.18 4.27 17.36
CA VAL A 167 25.16 5.45 16.47
C VAL A 167 26.17 6.49 16.93
N GLU A 168 27.07 6.88 16.06
CA GLU A 168 28.11 7.90 16.28
C GLU A 168 27.52 9.32 16.22
N THR A 169 28.17 10.26 16.88
CA THR A 169 27.73 11.66 16.97
C THR A 169 27.64 12.33 15.59
N GLU A 170 28.58 12.03 14.72
CA GLU A 170 28.64 12.57 13.35
C GLU A 170 27.45 12.12 12.50
N ALA A 171 27.05 10.86 12.63
CA ALA A 171 25.86 10.33 11.95
C ALA A 171 24.58 10.98 12.44
N VAL A 172 24.46 11.24 13.77
CA VAL A 172 23.34 11.99 14.35
C VAL A 172 23.30 13.42 13.80
N ALA A 173 24.43 14.10 13.75
CA ALA A 173 24.51 15.47 13.22
C ALA A 173 24.09 15.55 11.73
N ALA A 174 24.57 14.61 10.90
CA ALA A 174 24.23 14.52 9.49
C ALA A 174 22.71 14.25 9.28
N LYS A 175 22.15 13.28 10.02
CA LYS A 175 20.71 12.95 9.92
C LYS A 175 19.84 14.11 10.42
N LYS A 176 20.26 14.80 11.48
CA LYS A 176 19.59 15.99 12.00
C LYS A 176 19.55 17.12 10.98
N ALA A 177 20.65 17.37 10.28
CA ALA A 177 20.70 18.35 9.17
C ALA A 177 19.76 17.95 8.01
N ALA A 178 19.71 16.67 7.64
CA ALA A 178 18.79 16.16 6.64
C ALA A 178 17.32 16.35 7.04
N ILE A 179 16.96 16.04 8.30
CA ILE A 179 15.62 16.26 8.85
C ILE A 179 15.26 17.76 8.77
N ALA A 180 16.13 18.65 9.24
CA ALA A 180 15.89 20.10 9.21
C ALA A 180 15.74 20.65 7.78
N SER A 181 16.42 20.07 6.81
CA SER A 181 16.29 20.47 5.39
C SER A 181 15.01 19.94 4.74
N PHE A 182 14.48 18.82 5.21
CA PHE A 182 13.29 18.18 4.63
C PHE A 182 11.98 18.76 5.15
N PHE A 183 11.88 19.02 6.46
CA PHE A 183 10.67 19.48 7.12
C PHE A 183 10.66 20.99 7.34
N ASP A 184 9.46 21.58 7.35
CA ASP A 184 9.26 22.92 7.91
C ASP A 184 9.16 22.83 9.44
N THR A 185 9.90 23.70 10.13
CA THR A 185 9.81 23.84 11.58
C THR A 185 9.24 25.23 11.87
N PRO A 186 7.99 25.35 12.37
CA PRO A 186 7.38 26.64 12.68
C PRO A 186 8.18 27.42 13.73
N ASP A 187 8.01 28.74 13.71
CA ASP A 187 8.60 29.63 14.72
C ASP A 187 8.05 29.30 16.12
N PRO A 188 8.90 28.95 17.10
CA PRO A 188 8.48 28.63 18.44
C PRO A 188 7.68 29.75 19.15
N VAL A 189 7.83 31.00 18.74
CA VAL A 189 7.11 32.14 19.34
C VAL A 189 5.65 32.17 18.89
N SER A 190 5.39 31.78 17.64
CA SER A 190 4.04 31.81 17.05
C SER A 190 3.31 30.46 17.08
N ASP A 191 4.01 29.37 17.37
CA ASP A 191 3.47 28.02 17.37
C ASP A 191 3.64 27.34 18.75
N PRO A 192 2.55 27.22 19.53
CA PRO A 192 2.62 26.70 20.90
C PRO A 192 3.04 25.22 20.98
N LEU A 193 2.88 24.45 19.93
CA LEU A 193 3.35 23.06 19.89
C LEU A 193 4.85 22.99 19.64
N THR A 194 5.38 23.84 18.77
CA THR A 194 6.81 23.86 18.44
C THR A 194 7.66 24.39 19.60
N THR A 195 7.11 25.18 20.53
CA THR A 195 7.85 25.64 21.74
C THR A 195 8.37 24.47 22.59
N ARG A 196 7.82 23.26 22.43
CA ARG A 196 8.22 22.06 23.15
C ARG A 196 9.29 21.24 22.43
N LEU A 197 9.51 21.50 21.15
CA LEU A 197 10.49 20.80 20.34
C LEU A 197 11.88 21.33 20.66
N THR A 198 12.67 20.53 21.36
CA THR A 198 14.04 20.90 21.79
C THR A 198 15.08 20.32 20.83
N ASP A 199 16.31 20.86 20.93
CA ASP A 199 17.46 20.30 20.24
C ASP A 199 17.74 18.84 20.63
N ALA A 200 17.47 18.50 21.88
CA ALA A 200 17.59 17.13 22.39
C ALA A 200 16.56 16.19 21.74
N ASP A 201 15.30 16.65 21.52
CA ASP A 201 14.27 15.87 20.83
C ASP A 201 14.65 15.60 19.38
N LEU A 202 15.17 16.61 18.67
CA LEU A 202 15.67 16.45 17.30
C LEU A 202 16.86 15.51 17.22
N SER A 203 17.76 15.60 18.19
CA SER A 203 18.93 14.71 18.26
C SER A 203 18.52 13.27 18.56
N LEU A 204 17.50 13.07 19.40
CA LEU A 204 16.92 11.74 19.68
C LEU A 204 16.23 11.17 18.42
N ALA A 205 15.39 11.95 17.75
CA ALA A 205 14.74 11.53 16.52
C ALA A 205 15.77 11.17 15.41
N ALA A 206 16.83 11.98 15.27
CA ALA A 206 17.90 11.71 14.30
C ALA A 206 18.68 10.43 14.65
N ARG A 207 19.04 10.22 15.93
CA ARG A 207 19.71 9.00 16.39
C ARG A 207 18.85 7.77 16.15
N THR A 208 17.56 7.85 16.48
CA THR A 208 16.60 6.78 16.29
C THR A 208 16.42 6.46 14.80
N ALA A 209 16.36 7.49 13.94
CA ALA A 209 16.26 7.28 12.49
C ALA A 209 17.49 6.57 11.91
N VAL A 210 18.71 6.94 12.33
CA VAL A 210 19.94 6.23 11.91
C VAL A 210 19.95 4.78 12.40
N ALA A 211 19.53 4.56 13.64
CA ALA A 211 19.44 3.21 14.20
C ALA A 211 18.42 2.34 13.42
N LEU A 212 17.30 2.93 13.03
CA LEU A 212 16.26 2.28 12.25
C LEU A 212 16.78 1.92 10.85
N ASP A 213 17.44 2.83 10.14
CA ASP A 213 18.04 2.56 8.84
C ASP A 213 19.00 1.34 8.92
N ARG A 214 19.92 1.34 9.89
CA ARG A 214 20.90 0.25 10.10
C ARG A 214 20.23 -1.08 10.48
N PHE A 215 19.19 -1.03 11.28
CA PHE A 215 18.42 -2.21 11.68
C PHE A 215 17.72 -2.86 10.47
N ILE A 216 17.09 -2.05 9.62
CA ILE A 216 16.43 -2.49 8.39
C ILE A 216 17.43 -3.16 7.45
N ASP A 217 18.56 -2.52 7.22
CA ASP A 217 19.64 -3.05 6.36
C ASP A 217 20.21 -4.36 6.89
N GLU A 218 20.47 -4.45 8.19
CA GLU A 218 21.00 -5.68 8.83
C GLU A 218 20.03 -6.85 8.70
N LYS A 219 18.75 -6.61 8.93
CA LYS A 219 17.71 -7.65 8.84
C LYS A 219 17.24 -7.90 7.39
N ARG A 220 17.64 -7.05 6.44
CA ARG A 220 17.21 -7.08 5.03
C ARG A 220 15.70 -7.08 4.90
N LEU A 221 15.06 -6.08 5.48
CA LEU A 221 13.60 -5.94 5.49
C LEU A 221 13.13 -5.11 4.29
N ASP A 222 11.93 -5.43 3.81
CA ASP A 222 11.21 -4.70 2.77
C ASP A 222 9.99 -3.95 3.32
N GLY A 223 9.66 -4.18 4.59
CA GLY A 223 8.61 -3.50 5.35
C GLY A 223 8.73 -3.82 6.83
N LEU A 224 8.05 -3.06 7.69
CA LEU A 224 8.11 -3.24 9.15
C LEU A 224 6.78 -2.90 9.80
N ALA A 225 6.25 -3.82 10.61
CA ALA A 225 5.22 -3.56 11.60
C ALA A 225 5.85 -3.57 12.99
N TYR A 226 5.65 -2.51 13.78
CA TYR A 226 6.35 -2.38 15.06
C TYR A 226 5.42 -2.02 16.21
N TYR A 227 5.74 -2.52 17.39
CA TYR A 227 5.11 -2.09 18.63
C TYR A 227 5.64 -0.72 19.04
N TYR A 228 4.75 0.24 19.22
CA TYR A 228 5.07 1.66 19.39
C TYR A 228 5.46 2.06 20.82
N GLU A 229 5.33 1.17 21.78
CA GLU A 229 5.66 1.42 23.18
C GLU A 229 6.79 0.52 23.67
N GLY A 230 6.95 0.45 24.95
CA GLY A 230 7.83 -0.41 25.74
C GLY A 230 7.41 -0.34 27.20
N GLN A 231 8.18 -0.93 28.07
CA GLN A 231 7.95 -0.76 29.50
C GLN A 231 8.05 0.72 29.88
N PRO A 232 7.14 1.26 30.70
CA PRO A 232 7.15 2.65 31.10
C PRO A 232 8.53 3.11 31.59
N GLU A 233 8.95 4.30 31.12
CA GLU A 233 10.22 4.95 31.49
C GLU A 233 11.50 4.20 31.05
N SER A 234 11.37 3.14 30.24
CA SER A 234 12.53 2.42 29.70
C SER A 234 13.17 3.15 28.50
N ASP A 235 14.43 2.86 28.23
CA ASP A 235 15.10 3.33 27.02
C ASP A 235 14.44 2.76 25.75
N VAL A 236 13.90 1.54 25.80
CA VAL A 236 13.13 0.93 24.69
C VAL A 236 11.91 1.79 24.37
N GLN A 237 11.09 2.16 25.37
CA GLN A 237 9.94 3.04 25.17
C GLN A 237 10.37 4.37 24.54
N ARG A 238 11.46 4.96 25.02
CA ARG A 238 11.98 6.22 24.51
C ARG A 238 12.38 6.15 23.03
N VAL A 239 12.95 5.04 22.60
CA VAL A 239 13.32 4.80 21.18
C VAL A 239 12.07 4.52 20.35
N MET A 240 11.22 3.59 20.78
CA MET A 240 10.05 3.15 20.00
C MET A 240 9.04 4.28 19.78
N THR A 241 8.82 5.16 20.75
CA THR A 241 7.95 6.35 20.61
C THR A 241 8.57 7.45 19.72
N ASN A 242 9.87 7.39 19.42
CA ASN A 242 10.56 8.37 18.59
C ASN A 242 10.91 7.87 17.18
N LEU A 243 10.26 6.80 16.72
CA LEU A 243 10.43 6.29 15.35
C LEU A 243 9.75 7.17 14.27
N ILE A 244 8.79 8.02 14.64
CA ILE A 244 7.87 8.74 13.73
C ILE A 244 8.60 9.48 12.60
N VAL A 245 9.67 10.19 12.89
CA VAL A 245 10.42 10.94 11.86
C VAL A 245 11.15 9.98 10.92
N GLY A 246 11.84 8.99 11.49
CA GLY A 246 12.59 7.99 10.71
C GLY A 246 11.67 7.14 9.84
N ASN A 247 10.57 6.63 10.40
CA ASN A 247 9.63 5.81 9.65
C ASN A 247 8.93 6.56 8.51
N SER A 248 8.62 7.86 8.71
CA SER A 248 8.01 8.67 7.66
C SER A 248 8.98 9.00 6.52
N LEU A 249 10.26 9.19 6.82
CA LEU A 249 11.30 9.30 5.79
C LEU A 249 11.46 8.00 4.99
N LEU A 250 11.38 6.86 5.68
CA LEU A 250 11.42 5.54 5.05
C LEU A 250 10.19 5.27 4.18
N CYS A 251 8.98 5.59 4.66
CA CYS A 251 7.76 5.49 3.84
C CYS A 251 7.87 6.31 2.55
N ALA A 252 8.42 7.52 2.63
CA ALA A 252 8.67 8.36 1.44
C ALA A 252 9.72 7.78 0.49
N ALA A 253 10.61 6.93 0.98
CA ALA A 253 11.63 6.23 0.20
C ALA A 253 11.15 4.85 -0.32
N GLY A 254 9.87 4.50 -0.15
CA GLY A 254 9.30 3.25 -0.62
C GLY A 254 9.43 2.07 0.36
N PHE A 255 9.71 2.34 1.63
CA PHE A 255 9.74 1.32 2.68
C PHE A 255 8.50 1.45 3.56
N PRO A 256 7.46 0.60 3.38
CA PRO A 256 6.24 0.66 4.17
C PRO A 256 6.54 0.32 5.64
N MET A 257 6.09 1.17 6.53
CA MET A 257 6.27 0.99 7.96
C MET A 257 4.98 1.30 8.69
N CYS A 258 4.48 0.34 9.47
CA CYS A 258 3.19 0.42 10.15
C CYS A 258 3.37 0.42 11.67
N GLY A 259 2.67 1.32 12.35
CA GLY A 259 2.59 1.33 13.80
C GLY A 259 1.79 0.15 14.35
N GLU A 260 1.78 0.04 15.67
CA GLU A 260 0.92 -0.85 16.46
C GLU A 260 1.03 -2.35 16.11
N TYR A 261 2.15 -2.75 15.49
CA TYR A 261 2.39 -4.14 15.06
C TYR A 261 1.36 -4.64 14.01
N ASP A 262 0.72 -3.72 13.26
CA ASP A 262 -0.32 -4.10 12.29
C ASP A 262 0.26 -4.59 10.97
N LEU A 263 0.53 -5.88 10.91
CA LEU A 263 1.03 -6.54 9.70
C LEU A 263 0.08 -6.41 8.50
N LYS A 264 -1.23 -6.39 8.74
CA LYS A 264 -2.25 -6.26 7.68
C LYS A 264 -2.15 -4.91 6.99
N THR A 265 -2.13 -3.84 7.79
CA THR A 265 -2.00 -2.49 7.26
C THR A 265 -0.61 -2.24 6.66
N CYS A 266 0.46 -2.86 7.19
CA CYS A 266 1.78 -2.81 6.57
C CYS A 266 1.77 -3.37 5.14
N ILE A 267 1.08 -4.49 4.89
CA ILE A 267 0.89 -5.05 3.54
C ILE A 267 0.06 -4.10 2.67
N ALA A 268 -1.03 -3.52 3.20
CA ALA A 268 -1.83 -2.55 2.47
C ALA A 268 -1.01 -1.30 2.08
N MET A 269 -0.18 -0.79 2.98
CA MET A 269 0.75 0.31 2.70
C MET A 269 1.76 -0.06 1.61
N MET A 270 2.30 -1.29 1.64
CA MET A 270 3.21 -1.78 0.60
C MET A 270 2.54 -1.84 -0.77
N ILE A 271 1.32 -2.34 -0.86
CA ILE A 271 0.55 -2.39 -2.11
C ILE A 271 0.38 -0.99 -2.69
N MET A 272 -0.09 -0.05 -1.88
CA MET A 272 -0.34 1.33 -2.33
C MET A 272 0.96 2.06 -2.72
N ASP A 273 2.04 1.85 -1.98
CA ASP A 273 3.34 2.43 -2.32
C ASP A 273 3.87 1.90 -3.66
N ARG A 274 3.79 0.57 -3.88
CA ARG A 274 4.22 -0.04 -5.15
C ARG A 274 3.35 0.35 -6.34
N LEU A 275 2.10 0.74 -6.12
CA LEU A 275 1.23 1.36 -7.11
C LEU A 275 1.50 2.86 -7.29
N GLU A 276 2.42 3.45 -6.55
CA GLU A 276 2.81 4.86 -6.58
C GLU A 276 1.68 5.84 -6.19
N ILE A 277 0.71 5.37 -5.41
CA ILE A 277 -0.45 6.16 -4.97
C ILE A 277 -0.37 6.63 -3.51
N GLY A 278 0.69 6.28 -2.79
CA GLY A 278 0.93 6.64 -1.41
C GLY A 278 0.95 5.43 -0.49
N GLY A 279 0.05 5.36 0.47
CA GLY A 279 0.01 4.31 1.50
C GLY A 279 0.39 4.85 2.88
N SER A 280 -0.18 5.99 3.28
CA SER A 280 0.01 6.54 4.62
C SER A 280 -0.82 5.75 5.63
N PHE A 281 -0.22 5.48 6.78
CA PHE A 281 -0.90 4.86 7.91
C PHE A 281 -1.99 5.77 8.45
N ALA A 282 -3.21 5.29 8.60
CA ALA A 282 -4.36 6.10 8.99
C ALA A 282 -5.44 5.29 9.71
N GLU A 283 -6.25 6.01 10.48
CA GLU A 283 -7.49 5.56 11.11
C GLU A 283 -8.55 6.66 11.03
N PHE A 284 -9.78 6.38 11.46
CA PHE A 284 -10.81 7.40 11.58
C PHE A 284 -10.73 8.13 12.90
N HIS A 285 -10.90 9.45 12.81
CA HIS A 285 -11.00 10.39 13.92
C HIS A 285 -12.41 11.01 14.01
N PRO A 286 -12.63 12.16 14.69
CA PRO A 286 -13.95 12.74 14.82
C PRO A 286 -14.68 12.95 13.50
N VAL A 287 -16.00 12.72 13.53
CA VAL A 287 -16.92 12.96 12.42
C VAL A 287 -17.47 14.37 12.49
N ASP A 288 -17.40 15.11 11.38
CA ASP A 288 -18.04 16.42 11.19
C ASP A 288 -19.37 16.22 10.45
N PHE A 289 -20.46 16.20 11.20
CA PHE A 289 -21.81 16.01 10.64
C PHE A 289 -22.37 17.26 9.95
N GLU A 290 -21.77 18.45 10.18
CA GLU A 290 -22.17 19.67 9.51
C GLU A 290 -21.61 19.76 8.10
N ARG A 291 -20.35 19.30 7.93
CA ARG A 291 -19.64 19.31 6.66
C ARG A 291 -19.71 17.98 5.91
N ASP A 292 -20.42 17.01 6.46
CA ASP A 292 -20.52 15.67 5.90
C ASP A 292 -19.14 15.05 5.61
N SER A 293 -18.29 14.99 6.64
CA SER A 293 -16.92 14.50 6.54
C SER A 293 -16.46 13.79 7.79
N VAL A 294 -15.35 13.10 7.69
CA VAL A 294 -14.64 12.47 8.81
C VAL A 294 -13.16 12.82 8.73
N LEU A 295 -12.52 13.07 9.86
CA LEU A 295 -11.07 13.18 9.90
C LEU A 295 -10.45 11.79 9.71
N VAL A 296 -9.44 11.72 8.85
CA VAL A 296 -8.61 10.54 8.63
C VAL A 296 -7.15 10.92 8.84
N GLY A 297 -6.41 10.08 9.54
CA GLY A 297 -5.01 10.36 9.86
C GLY A 297 -4.50 9.46 10.97
N HIS A 298 -3.35 9.79 11.51
CA HIS A 298 -2.73 9.08 12.63
C HIS A 298 -1.63 9.94 13.27
N ASP A 299 -1.06 9.49 14.37
CA ASP A 299 0.12 10.07 15.02
C ASP A 299 1.37 9.16 14.92
N GLY A 300 1.47 8.38 13.87
CA GLY A 300 2.51 7.38 13.59
C GLY A 300 3.22 7.53 12.24
N PRO A 301 3.47 6.42 11.54
CA PRO A 301 4.15 6.45 10.24
C PRO A 301 3.32 7.11 9.13
N HIS A 302 3.97 7.99 8.36
CA HIS A 302 3.29 8.74 7.31
C HIS A 302 4.00 8.65 5.97
N HIS A 303 3.24 8.45 4.90
CA HIS A 303 3.76 8.54 3.54
C HIS A 303 3.78 10.01 3.07
N ILE A 304 4.83 10.73 3.46
CA ILE A 304 4.90 12.20 3.31
C ILE A 304 4.92 12.72 1.87
N ASN A 305 5.08 11.85 0.85
CA ASN A 305 4.98 12.24 -0.56
C ASN A 305 3.55 12.60 -1.00
N ILE A 306 2.52 12.21 -0.24
CA ILE A 306 1.13 12.58 -0.51
C ILE A 306 0.69 13.87 0.20
N ALA A 307 1.61 14.52 0.90
CA ALA A 307 1.35 15.79 1.59
C ALA A 307 1.02 16.92 0.61
N ALA A 308 0.12 17.82 1.01
CA ALA A 308 -0.29 19.00 0.25
C ALA A 308 0.74 20.14 0.28
N GLY A 309 1.94 19.87 0.63
CA GLY A 309 3.03 20.82 0.73
C GLY A 309 4.16 20.23 1.54
N ARG A 310 5.07 21.06 2.00
CA ARG A 310 6.17 20.58 2.84
C ARG A 310 5.62 20.16 4.21
N PRO A 311 5.88 18.92 4.67
CA PRO A 311 5.42 18.47 5.99
C PRO A 311 6.06 19.27 7.11
N VAL A 312 5.31 19.45 8.20
CA VAL A 312 5.74 20.24 9.36
C VAL A 312 6.25 19.34 10.46
N LEU A 313 7.41 19.68 11.02
CA LEU A 313 7.99 19.01 12.18
C LEU A 313 7.56 19.76 13.44
N ARG A 314 6.88 19.04 14.35
CA ARG A 314 6.36 19.58 15.60
C ARG A 314 6.79 18.77 16.81
N SER A 315 6.53 19.27 17.98
CA SER A 315 6.64 18.51 19.22
C SER A 315 5.51 17.48 19.30
N LEU A 316 5.85 16.25 19.66
CA LEU A 316 4.88 15.21 20.00
C LEU A 316 4.29 15.48 21.39
N SER A 317 3.19 16.23 21.44
CA SER A 317 2.56 16.65 22.70
C SER A 317 1.66 15.60 23.33
N LYS A 318 1.04 14.79 22.49
CA LYS A 318 0.20 13.63 22.84
C LYS A 318 0.55 12.46 21.93
N TYR A 319 0.54 11.27 22.48
CA TYR A 319 0.79 10.03 21.76
C TYR A 319 -0.16 8.96 22.29
N HIS A 320 -1.08 8.49 21.46
CA HIS A 320 -2.14 7.54 21.84
C HIS A 320 -2.85 7.92 23.17
N GLY A 321 -3.26 9.20 23.25
CA GLY A 321 -3.96 9.72 24.44
C GLY A 321 -3.10 9.97 25.67
N LYS A 322 -1.82 9.61 25.65
CA LYS A 322 -0.82 9.82 26.73
C LYS A 322 0.02 11.06 26.45
N PRO A 323 0.70 11.67 27.46
CA PRO A 323 1.70 12.69 27.20
C PRO A 323 2.85 12.13 26.36
N GLY A 324 3.09 12.74 25.18
CA GLY A 324 4.21 12.38 24.31
C GLY A 324 5.45 13.22 24.58
N ARG A 325 6.60 12.74 24.08
CA ARG A 325 7.89 13.47 24.05
C ARG A 325 8.61 13.15 22.75
N GLY A 326 9.22 14.18 22.15
CA GLY A 326 10.00 14.04 20.94
C GLY A 326 9.40 14.79 19.76
N ALA A 327 9.76 14.37 18.56
CA ALA A 327 9.35 14.98 17.32
C ALA A 327 8.22 14.20 16.64
N SER A 328 7.26 14.92 16.07
CA SER A 328 6.15 14.40 15.28
C SER A 328 6.05 15.12 13.94
N ILE A 329 5.29 14.56 13.02
CA ILE A 329 5.08 15.08 11.67
C ILE A 329 3.61 15.41 11.49
N GLU A 330 3.34 16.58 10.88
CA GLU A 330 2.00 17.05 10.59
C GLU A 330 1.90 17.53 9.16
N PHE A 331 0.88 17.06 8.44
CA PHE A 331 0.47 17.57 7.14
C PHE A 331 -1.00 17.25 6.87
N GLN A 332 -1.56 17.86 5.83
CA GLN A 332 -2.81 17.42 5.21
C GLN A 332 -2.50 16.81 3.84
N LEU A 333 -3.33 15.89 3.39
CA LEU A 333 -3.20 15.30 2.06
C LEU A 333 -3.39 16.36 0.96
N LYS A 334 -2.81 16.09 -0.22
CA LYS A 334 -3.19 16.82 -1.45
C LYS A 334 -4.70 16.78 -1.59
N GLU A 335 -5.31 17.95 -1.90
CA GLU A 335 -6.75 18.04 -2.13
C GLU A 335 -7.14 17.29 -3.39
N GLY A 336 -8.26 16.58 -3.35
CA GLY A 336 -8.76 15.82 -4.48
C GLY A 336 -9.09 14.38 -4.18
N PRO A 337 -9.15 13.54 -5.22
CA PRO A 337 -9.45 12.11 -5.07
C PRO A 337 -8.49 11.40 -4.10
N MET A 338 -9.04 10.51 -3.30
CA MET A 338 -8.27 9.64 -2.42
C MET A 338 -8.85 8.23 -2.37
N THR A 339 -8.02 7.25 -2.12
CA THR A 339 -8.38 5.85 -1.93
C THR A 339 -7.91 5.35 -0.58
N MET A 340 -8.73 4.55 0.07
CA MET A 340 -8.43 3.86 1.32
C MET A 340 -8.38 2.35 1.06
N LEU A 341 -7.35 1.70 1.56
CA LEU A 341 -7.20 0.25 1.52
C LEU A 341 -7.08 -0.29 2.95
N GLY A 342 -8.17 -0.87 3.44
CA GLY A 342 -8.21 -1.64 4.68
C GLY A 342 -8.09 -3.13 4.43
N MET A 343 -7.74 -3.89 5.46
CA MET A 343 -7.75 -5.34 5.41
C MET A 343 -8.51 -5.90 6.62
N GLY A 344 -9.42 -6.83 6.35
CA GLY A 344 -10.11 -7.62 7.36
C GLY A 344 -9.69 -9.09 7.27
N ILE A 345 -9.94 -9.84 8.35
CA ILE A 345 -9.77 -11.29 8.36
C ILE A 345 -11.15 -11.93 8.49
N ARG A 346 -11.50 -12.82 7.57
CA ARG A 346 -12.76 -13.58 7.59
C ARG A 346 -12.74 -14.63 8.69
N ALA A 347 -13.92 -15.15 9.05
CA ALA A 347 -14.05 -16.21 10.06
C ALA A 347 -13.28 -17.49 9.70
N ASP A 348 -13.01 -17.72 8.42
CA ASP A 348 -12.18 -18.84 7.93
C ASP A 348 -10.67 -18.54 7.96
N GLY A 349 -10.28 -17.37 8.49
CA GLY A 349 -8.90 -16.93 8.58
C GLY A 349 -8.31 -16.34 7.28
N GLN A 350 -9.11 -16.20 6.21
CA GLN A 350 -8.65 -15.60 4.97
C GLN A 350 -8.67 -14.07 5.05
N PRO A 351 -7.62 -13.38 4.55
CA PRO A 351 -7.67 -11.94 4.41
C PRO A 351 -8.66 -11.52 3.33
N LYS A 352 -9.24 -10.32 3.50
CA LYS A 352 -10.03 -9.62 2.49
C LYS A 352 -9.63 -8.16 2.45
N PHE A 353 -9.58 -7.58 1.27
CA PHE A 353 -9.44 -6.13 1.10
C PHE A 353 -10.80 -5.44 1.27
N ILE A 354 -10.73 -4.23 1.80
CA ILE A 354 -11.86 -3.32 1.94
C ILE A 354 -11.40 -2.01 1.34
N VAL A 355 -11.96 -1.64 0.21
CA VAL A 355 -11.54 -0.48 -0.57
C VAL A 355 -12.64 0.57 -0.54
N ALA A 356 -12.26 1.83 -0.38
CA ALA A 356 -13.17 2.95 -0.49
C ALA A 356 -12.50 4.14 -1.17
N GLU A 357 -13.28 4.87 -1.95
CA GLU A 357 -12.87 6.10 -2.59
C GLU A 357 -13.60 7.29 -2.02
N GLY A 358 -12.89 8.42 -1.89
CA GLY A 358 -13.43 9.65 -1.36
C GLY A 358 -12.70 10.87 -1.92
N GLN A 359 -12.91 11.99 -1.23
CA GLN A 359 -12.29 13.28 -1.55
C GLN A 359 -11.57 13.80 -0.32
N SER A 360 -10.30 14.10 -0.44
CA SER A 360 -9.53 14.86 0.55
C SER A 360 -9.85 16.35 0.43
N MET A 361 -10.23 16.98 1.54
CA MET A 361 -10.60 18.39 1.63
C MET A 361 -9.59 19.14 2.49
N ARG A 362 -9.05 20.24 1.98
CA ARG A 362 -8.09 21.08 2.72
C ARG A 362 -8.79 22.15 3.59
N TRP A 363 -9.69 21.70 4.44
CA TRP A 363 -10.28 22.61 5.42
C TRP A 363 -9.35 22.83 6.61
N PRO A 364 -9.50 23.95 7.32
CA PRO A 364 -8.68 24.24 8.48
C PRO A 364 -8.76 23.14 9.55
N ILE A 365 -7.61 22.67 9.98
CA ILE A 365 -7.45 21.76 11.13
C ILE A 365 -6.51 22.46 12.11
N PRO A 366 -6.82 22.48 13.42
CA PRO A 366 -5.90 23.00 14.42
C PRO A 366 -4.56 22.25 14.38
N ALA A 367 -3.48 22.94 14.68
CA ALA A 367 -2.18 22.33 14.86
C ALA A 367 -2.24 21.39 16.07
N THR A 368 -2.10 20.09 15.84
CA THR A 368 -2.20 19.03 16.86
C THR A 368 -0.89 18.29 17.11
N GLY A 369 0.04 18.40 16.16
CA GLY A 369 1.24 17.59 16.10
C GLY A 369 1.01 16.22 15.44
N ASN A 370 -0.18 15.97 14.90
CA ASN A 370 -0.57 14.71 14.24
C ASN A 370 -1.07 14.99 12.83
N THR A 371 -0.79 14.08 11.92
CA THR A 371 -1.27 14.17 10.53
C THR A 371 -2.76 13.84 10.45
N ASN A 372 -3.54 14.76 9.91
CA ASN A 372 -4.98 14.62 9.72
C ASN A 372 -5.42 15.30 8.44
N THR A 373 -6.50 14.78 7.81
CA THR A 373 -7.19 15.43 6.70
C THR A 373 -8.69 15.20 6.78
N HIS A 374 -9.50 16.09 6.23
CA HIS A 374 -10.94 15.85 6.11
C HIS A 374 -11.23 14.97 4.89
N GLY A 375 -11.87 13.83 5.11
CA GLY A 375 -12.34 12.92 4.06
C GLY A 375 -13.85 13.05 3.85
N ARG A 376 -14.28 13.26 2.60
CA ARG A 376 -15.69 13.17 2.19
C ARG A 376 -15.92 11.94 1.35
N PHE A 377 -17.03 11.25 1.64
CA PHE A 377 -17.38 9.99 1.00
C PHE A 377 -18.84 9.99 0.55
N LYS A 378 -19.12 9.27 -0.54
CA LYS A 378 -20.50 9.10 -1.02
C LYS A 378 -21.17 7.90 -0.37
N PRO A 379 -22.52 7.90 -0.24
CA PRO A 379 -23.43 9.01 -0.55
C PRO A 379 -23.39 10.13 0.51
N ASP A 380 -23.05 9.81 1.75
CA ASP A 380 -22.86 10.68 2.91
C ASP A 380 -21.98 9.97 3.96
N VAL A 381 -21.45 10.74 4.92
CA VAL A 381 -20.50 10.20 5.92
C VAL A 381 -21.11 9.12 6.79
N ARG A 382 -22.40 9.19 7.15
CA ARG A 382 -23.08 8.18 8.01
C ARG A 382 -23.23 6.86 7.27
N SER A 383 -23.70 6.92 6.03
CA SER A 383 -23.90 5.74 5.17
C SER A 383 -22.57 5.08 4.86
N PHE A 384 -21.57 5.88 4.54
CA PHE A 384 -20.21 5.42 4.28
C PHE A 384 -19.61 4.69 5.49
N LEU A 385 -19.59 5.34 6.66
CA LEU A 385 -18.98 4.73 7.85
C LEU A 385 -19.70 3.45 8.27
N ARG A 386 -21.05 3.40 8.15
CA ARG A 386 -21.81 2.16 8.41
C ARG A 386 -21.44 1.04 7.45
N ALA A 387 -21.28 1.34 6.16
CA ALA A 387 -20.87 0.36 5.16
C ALA A 387 -19.44 -0.14 5.45
N TRP A 388 -18.52 0.76 5.73
CA TRP A 388 -17.14 0.42 6.04
C TRP A 388 -17.03 -0.51 7.25
N VAL A 389 -17.67 -0.17 8.38
CA VAL A 389 -17.59 -0.98 9.61
C VAL A 389 -18.33 -2.30 9.48
N ALA A 390 -19.35 -2.40 8.63
CA ALA A 390 -20.08 -3.64 8.38
C ALA A 390 -19.19 -4.72 7.72
N GLU A 391 -18.12 -4.29 7.04
CA GLU A 391 -17.14 -5.20 6.45
C GLU A 391 -16.15 -5.77 7.48
N GLY A 392 -16.13 -5.29 8.72
CA GLY A 392 -15.23 -5.76 9.78
C GLY A 392 -13.74 -5.57 9.42
N PRO A 393 -13.31 -4.36 9.06
CA PRO A 393 -11.88 -4.07 8.83
C PRO A 393 -11.10 -4.14 10.15
N THR A 394 -9.79 -4.19 10.06
CA THR A 394 -8.96 -3.63 11.16
C THR A 394 -9.24 -2.13 11.26
N HIS A 395 -9.04 -1.52 12.43
CA HIS A 395 -9.36 -0.09 12.58
C HIS A 395 -8.41 0.82 11.80
N HIS A 396 -7.25 0.32 11.39
CA HIS A 396 -6.33 1.01 10.50
C HIS A 396 -6.58 0.71 9.02
N PHE A 397 -6.09 1.60 8.17
CA PHE A 397 -6.04 1.44 6.72
C PHE A 397 -4.86 2.22 6.13
N ALA A 398 -4.45 1.83 4.93
CA ALA A 398 -3.54 2.62 4.12
C ALA A 398 -4.32 3.68 3.34
N LEU A 399 -3.78 4.91 3.27
CA LEU A 399 -4.42 6.06 2.65
C LEU A 399 -3.54 6.58 1.51
N GLY A 400 -4.12 6.72 0.32
CA GLY A 400 -3.43 7.20 -0.89
C GLY A 400 -4.24 8.25 -1.65
N ILE A 401 -3.62 8.84 -2.65
CA ILE A 401 -4.21 9.84 -3.55
C ILE A 401 -4.67 9.21 -4.86
N GLY A 402 -5.70 9.77 -5.48
CA GLY A 402 -6.32 9.23 -6.69
C GLY A 402 -7.51 8.31 -6.40
N HIS A 403 -8.19 7.88 -7.48
CA HIS A 403 -9.22 6.84 -7.45
C HIS A 403 -8.63 5.57 -8.05
N HIS A 404 -8.50 4.51 -7.25
CA HIS A 404 -7.80 3.26 -7.59
C HIS A 404 -8.53 2.00 -7.11
N ALA A 405 -9.85 2.09 -6.86
CA ALA A 405 -10.61 0.94 -6.38
C ALA A 405 -10.61 -0.23 -7.38
N ASP A 406 -10.62 0.07 -8.66
CA ASP A 406 -10.62 -0.95 -9.72
C ASP A 406 -9.24 -1.63 -9.87
N THR A 407 -8.15 -0.92 -9.53
CA THR A 407 -6.78 -1.44 -9.55
C THR A 407 -6.49 -2.34 -8.36
N LEU A 408 -7.11 -2.05 -7.19
CA LEU A 408 -6.92 -2.76 -5.93
C LEU A 408 -7.78 -4.00 -5.81
#